data_868052e48f9d878b06e58848eb580eac
#
_entry.id   868052e48f9d878b06e58848eb580eac
#
_cell.length_a   1.000
_cell.length_b   1.000
_cell.length_c   1.000
_cell.angle_alpha   90.00
_cell.angle_beta   90.00
_cell.angle_gamma   90.00
#
_symmetry.space_group_name_H-M   'P 1'
#
loop_
_entity.id
_entity.type
_entity.pdbx_description
1 polymer ?
#
loop_
_entity_poly.entity_id
_entity_poly.type
_entity_poly.pdbx_seq_one_letter_code
_entity_poly.pdbx_strand_id
1 'polypeptide(L)'
;MITTRARLALAAGASARWASRVTGRGAGAMIGGLVAMTLDRSVLRQLAAGRRTVVVTGTNGKSTTTRMTAAALGTLGAVATNAEGANMDAGLVAALAADRHAKLAALEVDEMHVPHVSDAVEPAAIVLLNLSRDQLDRVGEITVIERTLRAGLARHRQAVVVANCDDVLMTSAAYDSSRVVWVAAGGSWSNDSVSCPRSGEVIVREHGHWYSTGADFKRPCPQWWFDDHTLYGPDGLALPMRLALPGAVNRGNAAQAVAAAVALGADPRKAVAAVCTVDEVAGRYRTVRTGAHEARILLAKNPAGWQEALSMVDKHAAGVVIAVNGQVPDGEDLSWLWDVRFEHFAETFKTTPVVAAGERGTDLAVRLGYAGVEHTLVHDTVAAIASCPPGRVEVVANYTAFLQLQRALARHG
;
A
#
# COMPACT_ATOMS: atom_id res chain seq x y z
N MET A 1 27.92 16.38 1.59
CA MET A 1 27.61 17.60 2.41
C MET A 1 26.56 18.42 1.70
N ILE A 2 25.56 18.94 2.45
CA ILE A 2 24.49 19.80 1.89
C ILE A 2 25.09 21.16 1.54
N THR A 3 24.92 21.63 0.29
CA THR A 3 25.42 22.94 -0.19
C THR A 3 24.69 24.11 0.49
N THR A 4 25.30 25.31 0.44
CA THR A 4 24.67 26.53 0.96
C THR A 4 23.34 26.83 0.26
N ARG A 5 23.25 26.60 -1.05
CA ARG A 5 22.02 26.75 -1.84
C ARG A 5 20.91 25.80 -1.32
N ALA A 6 21.22 24.51 -1.10
CA ALA A 6 20.26 23.57 -0.55
C ALA A 6 19.82 23.94 0.87
N ARG A 7 20.72 24.48 1.71
CA ARG A 7 20.35 24.97 3.06
C ARG A 7 19.36 26.13 2.99
N LEU A 8 19.56 27.07 2.10
CA LEU A 8 18.64 28.20 1.86
C LEU A 8 17.31 27.71 1.31
N ALA A 9 17.33 26.76 0.35
CA ALA A 9 16.15 26.15 -0.21
C ALA A 9 15.30 25.43 0.86
N LEU A 10 15.94 24.67 1.76
CA LEU A 10 15.27 23.99 2.87
C LEU A 10 14.72 24.98 3.92
N ALA A 11 15.42 26.08 4.18
CA ALA A 11 14.92 27.12 5.09
C ALA A 11 13.67 27.81 4.50
N ALA A 12 13.70 28.16 3.21
CA ALA A 12 12.54 28.73 2.52
C ALA A 12 11.35 27.74 2.50
N GLY A 13 11.60 26.44 2.26
CA GLY A 13 10.60 25.39 2.33
C GLY A 13 10.01 25.25 3.73
N ALA A 14 10.81 25.34 4.78
CA ALA A 14 10.34 25.31 6.17
C ALA A 14 9.43 26.51 6.50
N SER A 15 9.77 27.70 6.02
CA SER A 15 8.96 28.91 6.17
C SER A 15 7.62 28.78 5.44
N ALA A 16 7.62 28.24 4.22
CA ALA A 16 6.41 27.99 3.44
C ALA A 16 5.49 26.95 4.13
N ARG A 17 6.07 25.89 4.69
CA ARG A 17 5.35 24.89 5.50
C ARG A 17 4.69 25.51 6.72
N TRP A 18 5.43 26.35 7.45
CA TRP A 18 4.91 27.07 8.62
C TRP A 18 3.73 27.97 8.23
N ALA A 19 3.90 28.80 7.19
CA ALA A 19 2.85 29.68 6.67
C ALA A 19 1.58 28.90 6.27
N SER A 20 1.71 27.76 5.59
CA SER A 20 0.59 26.89 5.21
C SER A 20 -0.18 26.38 6.43
N ARG A 21 0.53 26.00 7.49
CA ARG A 21 -0.11 25.53 8.75
C ARG A 21 -0.87 26.65 9.45
N VAL A 22 -0.25 27.84 9.58
CA VAL A 22 -0.88 28.99 10.25
C VAL A 22 -2.12 29.49 9.50
N THR A 23 -2.12 29.37 8.15
CA THR A 23 -3.27 29.77 7.33
C THR A 23 -4.31 28.67 7.15
N GLY A 24 -4.18 27.52 7.84
CA GLY A 24 -5.16 26.42 7.81
C GLY A 24 -5.24 25.69 6.46
N ARG A 25 -4.27 25.86 5.54
CA ARG A 25 -4.25 25.25 4.20
C ARG A 25 -3.67 23.82 4.18
N GLY A 26 -3.65 23.14 5.34
CA GLY A 26 -3.20 21.76 5.49
C GLY A 26 -1.81 21.62 6.14
N ALA A 27 -1.29 20.39 6.22
CA ALA A 27 -0.03 20.07 6.90
C ALA A 27 1.22 20.74 6.28
N GLY A 28 1.11 21.24 5.04
CA GLY A 28 2.13 22.04 4.35
C GLY A 28 3.41 21.30 3.97
N ALA A 29 3.50 19.97 4.20
CA ALA A 29 4.71 19.19 3.89
C ALA A 29 5.05 19.23 2.40
N MET A 30 4.05 19.02 1.53
CA MET A 30 4.19 19.10 0.08
C MET A 30 4.62 20.49 -0.38
N ILE A 31 4.03 21.56 0.17
CA ILE A 31 4.34 22.93 -0.20
C ILE A 31 5.81 23.24 0.14
N GLY A 32 6.26 22.85 1.32
CA GLY A 32 7.66 23.04 1.74
C GLY A 32 8.65 22.32 0.84
N GLY A 33 8.36 21.08 0.46
CA GLY A 33 9.19 20.32 -0.49
C GLY A 33 9.23 20.94 -1.88
N LEU A 34 8.07 21.37 -2.42
CA LEU A 34 7.97 22.06 -3.72
C LEU A 34 8.84 23.33 -3.75
N VAL A 35 8.74 24.20 -2.74
CA VAL A 35 9.55 25.40 -2.63
C VAL A 35 11.04 25.06 -2.59
N ALA A 36 11.43 24.06 -1.81
CA ALA A 36 12.83 23.63 -1.72
C ALA A 36 13.36 23.13 -3.07
N MET A 37 12.58 22.32 -3.79
CA MET A 37 12.96 21.78 -5.11
C MET A 37 12.99 22.84 -6.21
N THR A 38 12.13 23.86 -6.14
CA THR A 38 12.16 24.99 -7.09
C THR A 38 13.44 25.79 -6.95
N LEU A 39 13.93 25.98 -5.72
CA LEU A 39 15.16 26.72 -5.43
C LEU A 39 16.42 25.88 -5.69
N ASP A 40 16.36 24.58 -5.41
CA ASP A 40 17.46 23.64 -5.67
C ASP A 40 16.95 22.26 -6.11
N ARG A 41 17.02 21.98 -7.42
CA ARG A 41 16.60 20.71 -8.00
C ARG A 41 17.42 19.50 -7.51
N SER A 42 18.61 19.73 -6.97
CA SER A 42 19.46 18.65 -6.43
C SER A 42 19.22 18.35 -4.95
N VAL A 43 18.26 19.03 -4.31
CA VAL A 43 18.04 18.95 -2.86
C VAL A 43 17.70 17.51 -2.41
N LEU A 44 16.94 16.75 -3.19
CA LEU A 44 16.61 15.34 -2.89
C LEU A 44 17.89 14.50 -2.83
N ARG A 45 18.73 14.57 -3.86
CA ARG A 45 20.03 13.86 -3.92
C ARG A 45 20.95 14.25 -2.75
N GLN A 46 21.02 15.53 -2.42
CA GLN A 46 21.87 16.01 -1.32
C GLN A 46 21.37 15.52 0.05
N LEU A 47 20.05 15.44 0.25
CA LEU A 47 19.45 14.91 1.48
C LEU A 47 19.62 13.39 1.60
N ALA A 48 19.57 12.67 0.50
CA ALA A 48 19.75 11.21 0.47
C ALA A 48 21.21 10.78 0.62
N ALA A 49 22.16 11.65 0.27
CA ALA A 49 23.59 11.32 0.24
C ALA A 49 24.09 10.76 1.59
N GLY A 50 24.70 9.57 1.55
CA GLY A 50 25.24 8.86 2.71
C GLY A 50 24.19 8.19 3.59
N ARG A 51 22.94 8.08 3.16
CA ARG A 51 21.89 7.28 3.76
C ARG A 51 21.76 5.95 3.05
N ARG A 52 21.42 4.90 3.79
CA ARG A 52 20.98 3.63 3.23
C ARG A 52 19.46 3.69 3.08
N THR A 53 19.01 3.88 1.86
CA THR A 53 17.59 4.13 1.55
C THR A 53 16.94 2.85 1.03
N VAL A 54 15.76 2.52 1.56
CA VAL A 54 14.83 1.54 1.01
C VAL A 54 13.70 2.29 0.33
N VAL A 55 13.47 2.04 -0.94
CA VAL A 55 12.32 2.52 -1.72
C VAL A 55 11.24 1.45 -1.69
N VAL A 56 10.00 1.83 -1.38
CA VAL A 56 8.84 0.93 -1.38
C VAL A 56 7.84 1.43 -2.40
N THR A 57 7.45 0.55 -3.33
CA THR A 57 6.52 0.87 -4.41
C THR A 57 5.55 -0.27 -4.72
N GLY A 58 4.46 0.06 -5.40
CA GLY A 58 3.40 -0.86 -5.80
C GLY A 58 2.04 -0.20 -5.70
N THR A 59 1.04 -0.70 -6.39
CA THR A 59 -0.30 -0.09 -6.43
C THR A 59 -0.95 -0.06 -5.05
N ASN A 60 -0.94 -1.18 -4.33
CA ASN A 60 -1.53 -1.32 -3.00
C ASN A 60 -0.48 -1.66 -1.94
N GLY A 61 -0.73 -1.29 -0.68
CA GLY A 61 0.13 -1.66 0.45
C GLY A 61 1.33 -0.74 0.70
N LYS A 62 1.62 0.25 -0.16
CA LYS A 62 2.80 1.15 -0.05
C LYS A 62 3.01 1.72 1.36
N SER A 63 2.04 2.47 1.88
CA SER A 63 2.16 3.15 3.18
C SER A 63 2.35 2.16 4.34
N THR A 64 1.61 1.04 4.31
CA THR A 64 1.72 -0.02 5.31
C THR A 64 3.11 -0.63 5.31
N THR A 65 3.59 -1.04 4.12
CA THR A 65 4.91 -1.66 3.99
C THR A 65 6.03 -0.67 4.32
N THR A 66 5.91 0.60 3.93
CA THR A 66 6.90 1.63 4.28
C THR A 66 6.98 1.81 5.79
N ARG A 67 5.84 1.83 6.50
CA ARG A 67 5.81 1.93 7.96
C ARG A 67 6.42 0.68 8.63
N MET A 68 6.09 -0.52 8.14
CA MET A 68 6.68 -1.77 8.59
C MET A 68 8.20 -1.81 8.31
N THR A 69 8.63 -1.35 7.13
CA THR A 69 10.05 -1.25 6.76
C THR A 69 10.79 -0.27 7.67
N ALA A 70 10.18 0.88 7.96
CA ALA A 70 10.75 1.85 8.89
C ALA A 70 10.89 1.27 10.31
N ALA A 71 9.89 0.52 10.80
CA ALA A 71 9.95 -0.17 12.08
C ALA A 71 11.07 -1.22 12.12
N ALA A 72 11.17 -2.07 11.09
CA ALA A 72 12.20 -3.09 10.98
C ALA A 72 13.61 -2.47 10.90
N LEU A 73 13.80 -1.44 10.07
CA LEU A 73 15.07 -0.70 9.97
C LEU A 73 15.40 0.07 11.26
N GLY A 74 14.38 0.45 12.03
CA GLY A 74 14.53 1.09 13.34
C GLY A 74 15.37 0.27 14.32
N THR A 75 15.47 -1.04 14.12
CA THR A 75 16.36 -1.91 14.90
C THR A 75 17.85 -1.67 14.64
N LEU A 76 18.19 -1.01 13.54
CA LEU A 76 19.55 -0.61 13.16
C LEU A 76 19.88 0.84 13.53
N GLY A 77 18.88 1.70 13.73
CA GLY A 77 19.06 3.12 14.07
C GLY A 77 17.91 4.01 13.62
N ALA A 78 18.08 5.31 13.71
CA ALA A 78 17.07 6.29 13.29
C ALA A 78 16.75 6.19 11.78
N VAL A 79 15.46 6.27 11.42
CA VAL A 79 14.95 6.10 10.07
C VAL A 79 14.09 7.30 9.66
N ALA A 80 14.47 7.98 8.57
CA ALA A 80 13.63 8.99 7.94
C ALA A 80 12.56 8.30 7.09
N THR A 81 11.30 8.75 7.16
CA THR A 81 10.20 8.14 6.40
C THR A 81 9.10 9.13 6.04
N ASN A 82 8.44 8.91 4.90
CA ASN A 82 7.23 9.60 4.44
C ASN A 82 5.98 8.73 4.59
N ALA A 83 5.91 7.89 5.61
CA ALA A 83 4.84 6.92 5.83
C ALA A 83 3.40 7.53 5.95
N GLU A 84 3.26 8.85 5.89
CA GLU A 84 1.97 9.56 5.82
C GLU A 84 1.39 9.61 4.39
N GLY A 85 2.05 8.97 3.40
CA GLY A 85 1.54 8.81 2.04
C GLY A 85 1.91 9.92 1.05
N ALA A 86 2.80 10.85 1.39
CA ALA A 86 3.34 11.85 0.46
C ALA A 86 4.44 11.22 -0.42
N ASN A 87 4.04 10.45 -1.44
CA ASN A 87 4.87 9.55 -2.24
C ASN A 87 5.49 10.18 -3.50
N MET A 88 5.40 11.51 -3.63
CA MET A 88 6.03 12.30 -4.69
C MET A 88 7.25 13.07 -4.16
N ASP A 89 8.11 13.53 -5.04
CA ASP A 89 9.41 14.15 -4.74
C ASP A 89 9.36 15.19 -3.61
N ALA A 90 8.36 16.06 -3.61
CA ALA A 90 8.19 17.08 -2.58
C ALA A 90 7.97 16.49 -1.18
N GLY A 91 7.21 15.37 -1.10
CA GLY A 91 7.02 14.64 0.13
C GLY A 91 8.28 13.95 0.61
N LEU A 92 9.08 13.39 -0.32
CA LEU A 92 10.37 12.76 -0.02
C LEU A 92 11.37 13.79 0.53
N VAL A 93 11.46 14.96 -0.09
CA VAL A 93 12.29 16.08 0.39
C VAL A 93 11.88 16.49 1.81
N ALA A 94 10.58 16.63 2.06
CA ALA A 94 10.07 17.00 3.38
C ALA A 94 10.42 15.94 4.45
N ALA A 95 10.26 14.64 4.13
CA ALA A 95 10.58 13.54 5.02
C ALA A 95 12.07 13.48 5.37
N LEU A 96 12.93 13.53 4.35
CA LEU A 96 14.39 13.49 4.55
C LEU A 96 14.93 14.74 5.25
N ALA A 97 14.28 15.89 5.08
CA ALA A 97 14.63 17.13 5.76
C ALA A 97 14.20 17.16 7.23
N ALA A 98 13.11 16.45 7.57
CA ALA A 98 12.59 16.37 8.95
C ALA A 98 13.56 15.64 9.88
N ASP A 99 14.22 14.58 9.40
CA ASP A 99 15.22 13.84 10.16
C ASP A 99 16.57 13.82 9.45
N ARG A 100 17.34 14.89 9.63
CA ARG A 100 18.64 15.08 8.96
C ARG A 100 19.74 14.18 9.51
N HIS A 101 19.56 13.59 10.68
CA HIS A 101 20.57 12.77 11.35
C HIS A 101 20.39 11.28 11.08
N ALA A 102 19.21 10.87 10.61
CA ALA A 102 18.95 9.47 10.26
C ALA A 102 19.91 9.01 9.16
N LYS A 103 20.55 7.87 9.39
CA LYS A 103 21.43 7.20 8.41
C LYS A 103 20.66 6.22 7.53
N LEU A 104 19.42 5.95 7.89
CA LEU A 104 18.50 5.06 7.20
C LEU A 104 17.30 5.85 6.70
N ALA A 105 16.71 5.38 5.60
CA ALA A 105 15.44 5.92 5.12
C ALA A 105 14.56 4.78 4.57
N ALA A 106 13.25 4.87 4.83
CA ALA A 106 12.21 4.06 4.21
C ALA A 106 11.26 5.00 3.49
N LEU A 107 11.25 4.96 2.17
CA LEU A 107 10.53 5.92 1.33
C LEU A 107 9.46 5.24 0.51
N GLU A 108 8.20 5.66 0.72
CA GLU A 108 7.09 5.37 -0.18
C GLU A 108 7.25 6.17 -1.47
N VAL A 109 7.24 5.52 -2.62
CA VAL A 109 7.41 6.15 -3.93
C VAL A 109 6.34 5.63 -4.89
N ASP A 110 5.71 6.53 -5.61
CA ASP A 110 4.80 6.20 -6.70
C ASP A 110 5.54 5.47 -7.82
N GLU A 111 4.91 4.49 -8.46
CA GLU A 111 5.52 3.57 -9.42
C GLU A 111 6.22 4.30 -10.57
N MET A 112 5.57 5.33 -11.11
CA MET A 112 6.14 6.12 -12.21
C MET A 112 7.31 7.01 -11.78
N HIS A 113 7.40 7.32 -10.49
CA HIS A 113 8.46 8.12 -9.92
C HIS A 113 9.69 7.31 -9.49
N VAL A 114 9.58 5.97 -9.36
CA VAL A 114 10.69 5.11 -8.91
C VAL A 114 11.97 5.32 -9.70
N PRO A 115 11.97 5.39 -11.05
CA PRO A 115 13.23 5.50 -11.80
C PRO A 115 14.04 6.76 -11.46
N HIS A 116 13.41 7.93 -11.49
CA HIS A 116 14.14 9.19 -11.24
C HIS A 116 14.42 9.42 -9.75
N VAL A 117 13.55 8.95 -8.86
CA VAL A 117 13.84 8.97 -7.42
C VAL A 117 15.03 8.07 -7.11
N SER A 118 15.09 6.86 -7.69
CA SER A 118 16.22 5.95 -7.52
C SER A 118 17.52 6.57 -8.04
N ASP A 119 17.48 7.27 -9.18
CA ASP A 119 18.64 8.01 -9.71
C ASP A 119 19.10 9.15 -8.75
N ALA A 120 18.19 9.66 -7.92
CA ALA A 120 18.52 10.71 -6.95
C ALA A 120 18.99 10.15 -5.60
N VAL A 121 18.39 9.05 -5.11
CA VAL A 121 18.63 8.55 -3.75
C VAL A 121 19.60 7.38 -3.71
N GLU A 122 19.93 6.76 -4.86
CA GLU A 122 20.80 5.58 -4.98
C GLU A 122 20.44 4.50 -3.94
N PRO A 123 19.25 3.86 -4.07
CA PRO A 123 18.70 3.03 -3.01
C PRO A 123 19.56 1.79 -2.74
N ALA A 124 19.69 1.43 -1.45
CA ALA A 124 20.30 0.16 -1.04
C ALA A 124 19.37 -1.04 -1.29
N ALA A 125 18.04 -0.80 -1.22
CA ALA A 125 17.05 -1.79 -1.62
C ALA A 125 15.80 -1.12 -2.21
N ILE A 126 15.09 -1.88 -3.08
CA ILE A 126 13.81 -1.49 -3.67
C ILE A 126 12.83 -2.64 -3.42
N VAL A 127 11.68 -2.32 -2.81
CA VAL A 127 10.61 -3.28 -2.52
C VAL A 127 9.50 -3.11 -3.53
N LEU A 128 9.18 -4.18 -4.26
CA LEU A 128 8.14 -4.25 -5.27
C LEU A 128 6.96 -5.08 -4.75
N LEU A 129 5.84 -4.43 -4.44
CA LEU A 129 4.69 -5.07 -3.77
C LEU A 129 3.77 -5.81 -4.75
N ASN A 130 3.02 -5.06 -5.51
CA ASN A 130 2.06 -5.54 -6.49
C ASN A 130 1.81 -4.45 -7.53
N LEU A 131 1.34 -4.88 -8.70
CA LEU A 131 0.95 -3.96 -9.76
C LEU A 131 -0.43 -4.34 -10.30
N SER A 132 -1.40 -3.45 -10.11
CA SER A 132 -2.76 -3.59 -10.59
C SER A 132 -3.26 -2.28 -11.18
N ARG A 133 -4.33 -2.34 -11.96
CA ARG A 133 -5.00 -1.13 -12.46
C ARG A 133 -5.53 -0.31 -11.30
N ASP A 134 -5.23 0.97 -11.30
CA ASP A 134 -5.77 1.90 -10.31
C ASP A 134 -7.14 2.41 -10.74
N GLN A 135 -7.35 2.61 -12.07
CA GLN A 135 -8.61 2.97 -12.70
C GLN A 135 -8.81 2.18 -14.01
N LEU A 136 -10.06 1.88 -14.39
CA LEU A 136 -10.38 1.00 -15.52
C LEU A 136 -9.98 1.56 -16.90
N ASP A 137 -10.00 2.86 -17.05
CA ASP A 137 -9.65 3.58 -18.29
C ASP A 137 -8.15 3.54 -18.62
N ARG A 138 -7.30 3.00 -17.72
CA ARG A 138 -5.84 2.98 -17.81
C ARG A 138 -5.23 1.60 -18.09
N VAL A 139 -5.89 0.76 -18.88
CA VAL A 139 -5.41 -0.61 -19.18
C VAL A 139 -4.02 -0.62 -19.84
N GLY A 140 -3.74 0.34 -20.72
CA GLY A 140 -2.41 0.49 -21.33
C GLY A 140 -1.32 0.94 -20.37
N GLU A 141 -1.70 1.57 -19.27
CA GLU A 141 -0.77 2.16 -18.30
C GLU A 141 0.02 1.10 -17.52
N ILE A 142 -0.61 -0.03 -17.15
CA ILE A 142 0.05 -1.07 -16.34
C ILE A 142 1.27 -1.68 -17.02
N THR A 143 1.20 -1.90 -18.34
CA THR A 143 2.33 -2.38 -19.12
C THR A 143 3.45 -1.34 -19.25
N VAL A 144 3.06 -0.05 -19.34
CA VAL A 144 4.01 1.07 -19.34
C VAL A 144 4.70 1.18 -17.98
N ILE A 145 3.96 1.05 -16.89
CA ILE A 145 4.50 1.08 -15.53
C ILE A 145 5.51 -0.07 -15.34
N GLU A 146 5.14 -1.31 -15.71
CA GLU A 146 6.04 -2.47 -15.62
C GLU A 146 7.36 -2.21 -16.39
N ARG A 147 7.26 -1.78 -17.65
CA ARG A 147 8.44 -1.48 -18.47
C ARG A 147 9.30 -0.35 -17.89
N THR A 148 8.66 0.67 -17.34
CA THR A 148 9.33 1.82 -16.71
C THR A 148 10.08 1.38 -15.45
N LEU A 149 9.44 0.56 -14.60
CA LEU A 149 10.07 -0.03 -13.42
C LEU A 149 11.27 -0.90 -13.82
N ARG A 150 11.10 -1.83 -14.77
CA ARG A 150 12.15 -2.72 -15.26
C ARG A 150 13.35 -1.93 -15.79
N ALA A 151 13.11 -0.91 -16.63
CA ALA A 151 14.17 -0.04 -17.14
C ALA A 151 14.87 0.76 -16.03
N GLY A 152 14.11 1.19 -15.01
CA GLY A 152 14.65 1.86 -13.83
C GLY A 152 15.57 0.94 -13.02
N LEU A 153 15.12 -0.27 -12.71
CA LEU A 153 15.87 -1.26 -11.93
C LEU A 153 17.20 -1.66 -12.62
N ALA A 154 17.20 -1.76 -13.95
CA ALA A 154 18.40 -2.09 -14.71
C ALA A 154 19.56 -1.10 -14.51
N ARG A 155 19.27 0.15 -14.11
CA ARG A 155 20.30 1.17 -13.81
C ARG A 155 20.89 1.05 -12.41
N HIS A 156 20.16 0.39 -11.49
CA HIS A 156 20.52 0.31 -10.06
C HIS A 156 20.97 -1.11 -9.67
N ARG A 157 21.92 -1.67 -10.39
CA ARG A 157 22.39 -3.07 -10.24
C ARG A 157 22.92 -3.42 -8.85
N GLN A 158 23.30 -2.45 -8.04
CA GLN A 158 23.80 -2.66 -6.68
C GLN A 158 22.67 -2.75 -5.65
N ALA A 159 21.49 -2.23 -5.97
CA ALA A 159 20.34 -2.32 -5.09
C ALA A 159 19.84 -3.78 -4.97
N VAL A 160 19.43 -4.16 -3.77
CA VAL A 160 18.69 -5.41 -3.57
C VAL A 160 17.24 -5.17 -3.97
N VAL A 161 16.71 -5.96 -4.87
CA VAL A 161 15.29 -5.90 -5.25
C VAL A 161 14.53 -6.96 -4.45
N VAL A 162 13.68 -6.53 -3.54
CA VAL A 162 12.77 -7.42 -2.78
C VAL A 162 11.44 -7.44 -3.52
N ALA A 163 11.13 -8.54 -4.19
CA ALA A 163 9.99 -8.60 -5.09
C ALA A 163 9.00 -9.70 -4.70
N ASN A 164 7.71 -9.36 -4.81
CA ASN A 164 6.63 -10.33 -4.67
C ASN A 164 6.62 -11.28 -5.86
N CYS A 165 6.96 -12.56 -5.64
CA CYS A 165 6.97 -13.57 -6.69
C CYS A 165 5.57 -14.08 -7.07
N ASP A 166 4.53 -13.74 -6.31
CA ASP A 166 3.14 -14.07 -6.62
C ASP A 166 2.53 -13.08 -7.63
N ASP A 167 3.12 -11.89 -7.75
CA ASP A 167 2.72 -10.87 -8.73
C ASP A 167 3.54 -11.01 -10.02
N VAL A 168 2.88 -11.35 -11.13
CA VAL A 168 3.53 -11.58 -12.44
C VAL A 168 4.24 -10.33 -12.95
N LEU A 169 3.63 -9.15 -12.77
CA LEU A 169 4.15 -7.88 -13.30
C LEU A 169 5.37 -7.42 -12.50
N MET A 170 5.31 -7.52 -11.16
CA MET A 170 6.45 -7.20 -10.30
C MET A 170 7.58 -8.21 -10.46
N THR A 171 7.24 -9.51 -10.66
CA THR A 171 8.25 -10.51 -11.03
C THR A 171 8.92 -10.15 -12.35
N SER A 172 8.15 -9.75 -13.39
CA SER A 172 8.71 -9.32 -14.67
C SER A 172 9.64 -8.13 -14.53
N ALA A 173 9.24 -7.12 -13.76
CA ALA A 173 10.07 -5.94 -13.52
C ALA A 173 11.41 -6.28 -12.84
N ALA A 174 11.39 -7.23 -11.88
CA ALA A 174 12.57 -7.63 -11.10
C ALA A 174 13.46 -8.68 -11.79
N TYR A 175 12.94 -9.42 -12.77
CA TYR A 175 13.51 -10.67 -13.26
C TYR A 175 14.97 -10.57 -13.73
N ASP A 176 15.34 -9.45 -14.36
CA ASP A 176 16.69 -9.22 -14.88
C ASP A 176 17.63 -8.53 -13.88
N SER A 177 17.16 -8.28 -12.66
CA SER A 177 17.97 -7.65 -11.62
C SER A 177 19.01 -8.64 -11.08
N SER A 178 20.22 -8.15 -10.83
CA SER A 178 21.35 -9.01 -10.40
C SER A 178 21.26 -9.50 -8.95
N ARG A 179 20.43 -8.84 -8.10
CA ARG A 179 20.30 -9.11 -6.68
C ARG A 179 18.83 -9.08 -6.29
N VAL A 180 18.13 -10.19 -6.49
CA VAL A 180 16.71 -10.31 -6.16
C VAL A 180 16.52 -11.18 -4.92
N VAL A 181 15.66 -10.74 -4.04
CA VAL A 181 15.10 -11.51 -2.92
C VAL A 181 13.61 -11.72 -3.22
N TRP A 182 13.26 -12.97 -3.52
CA TRP A 182 11.89 -13.35 -3.84
C TRP A 182 11.08 -13.63 -2.58
N VAL A 183 9.92 -13.00 -2.48
CA VAL A 183 8.99 -13.15 -1.36
C VAL A 183 7.65 -13.66 -1.89
N ALA A 184 7.17 -14.76 -1.34
CA ALA A 184 5.78 -15.17 -1.55
C ALA A 184 4.89 -14.28 -0.65
N ALA A 185 4.56 -13.09 -1.15
CA ALA A 185 3.78 -12.12 -0.39
C ALA A 185 2.27 -12.28 -0.55
N GLY A 186 1.86 -13.23 -1.39
CA GLY A 186 0.47 -13.45 -1.75
C GLY A 186 -0.04 -12.44 -2.78
N GLY A 187 -1.31 -12.59 -3.13
CA GLY A 187 -2.04 -11.70 -4.03
C GLY A 187 -3.36 -12.35 -4.40
N SER A 188 -4.47 -11.69 -4.09
CA SER A 188 -5.81 -12.17 -4.46
C SER A 188 -6.24 -11.71 -5.86
N TRP A 189 -5.52 -10.75 -6.44
CA TRP A 189 -5.84 -10.13 -7.72
C TRP A 189 -4.97 -10.64 -8.85
N SER A 190 -5.60 -11.22 -9.87
CA SER A 190 -4.90 -11.82 -11.02
C SER A 190 -5.40 -11.31 -12.38
N ASN A 191 -6.49 -10.52 -12.39
CA ASN A 191 -7.16 -10.11 -13.62
C ASN A 191 -6.30 -9.22 -14.53
N ASP A 192 -5.33 -8.53 -13.97
CA ASP A 192 -4.45 -7.61 -14.69
C ASP A 192 -3.20 -8.27 -15.27
N SER A 193 -3.00 -9.57 -15.04
CA SER A 193 -1.85 -10.32 -15.51
C SER A 193 -2.23 -11.68 -16.13
N VAL A 194 -3.21 -11.64 -17.04
CA VAL A 194 -3.64 -12.82 -17.81
C VAL A 194 -2.67 -13.14 -18.94
N SER A 195 -1.89 -12.17 -19.41
CA SER A 195 -0.85 -12.34 -20.40
C SER A 195 0.53 -12.02 -19.83
N CYS A 196 1.54 -12.73 -20.33
CA CYS A 196 2.94 -12.52 -19.96
C CYS A 196 3.43 -11.14 -20.43
N PRO A 197 3.91 -10.25 -19.55
CA PRO A 197 4.36 -8.92 -19.95
C PRO A 197 5.62 -8.95 -20.82
N ARG A 198 6.30 -10.12 -20.93
CA ARG A 198 7.54 -10.32 -21.69
C ARG A 198 7.30 -10.94 -23.06
N SER A 199 6.38 -11.89 -23.17
CA SER A 199 6.13 -12.64 -24.42
C SER A 199 4.76 -12.40 -25.04
N GLY A 200 3.80 -11.85 -24.26
CA GLY A 200 2.39 -11.72 -24.67
C GLY A 200 1.58 -13.01 -24.53
N GLU A 201 2.21 -14.12 -24.21
CA GLU A 201 1.56 -15.43 -24.06
C GLU A 201 0.70 -15.51 -22.79
N VAL A 202 -0.16 -16.53 -22.75
CA VAL A 202 -1.07 -16.74 -21.61
C VAL A 202 -0.31 -17.10 -20.33
N ILE A 203 -0.72 -16.50 -19.22
CA ILE A 203 -0.27 -16.91 -17.87
C ILE A 203 -1.26 -17.92 -17.32
N VAL A 204 -0.78 -19.12 -17.07
CA VAL A 204 -1.52 -20.20 -16.39
C VAL A 204 -1.22 -20.16 -14.90
N ARG A 205 -2.27 -20.38 -14.08
CA ARG A 205 -2.17 -20.41 -12.61
C ARG A 205 -2.73 -21.71 -12.08
N GLU A 206 -1.88 -22.48 -11.42
CA GLU A 206 -2.23 -23.79 -10.88
C GLU A 206 -1.51 -24.02 -9.54
N HIS A 207 -2.25 -24.52 -8.54
CA HIS A 207 -1.70 -24.93 -7.24
C HIS A 207 -0.82 -23.91 -6.55
N GLY A 208 -1.19 -22.62 -6.64
CA GLY A 208 -0.41 -21.53 -6.04
C GLY A 208 0.86 -21.12 -6.81
N HIS A 209 1.04 -21.69 -8.02
CA HIS A 209 2.10 -21.31 -8.96
C HIS A 209 1.51 -20.62 -10.20
N TRP A 210 2.38 -19.96 -10.97
CA TRP A 210 2.04 -19.42 -12.27
C TRP A 210 3.22 -19.58 -13.25
N TYR A 211 2.92 -19.69 -14.53
CA TYR A 211 3.90 -19.78 -15.62
C TYR A 211 3.34 -19.26 -16.94
N SER A 212 4.21 -18.82 -17.84
CA SER A 212 3.88 -18.47 -19.23
C SER A 212 3.88 -19.71 -20.10
N THR A 213 2.89 -19.85 -20.99
CA THR A 213 2.78 -21.00 -21.89
C THR A 213 3.83 -21.02 -23.01
N GLY A 214 4.35 -19.88 -23.41
CA GLY A 214 5.25 -19.74 -24.56
C GLY A 214 6.64 -19.18 -24.24
N ALA A 215 6.99 -19.03 -22.97
CA ALA A 215 8.30 -18.53 -22.55
C ALA A 215 8.76 -19.22 -21.26
N ASP A 216 10.08 -19.32 -21.05
CA ASP A 216 10.62 -19.75 -19.74
C ASP A 216 10.52 -18.61 -18.73
N PHE A 217 9.29 -18.25 -18.42
CA PHE A 217 8.95 -17.25 -17.44
C PHE A 217 7.87 -17.81 -16.50
N LYS A 218 8.25 -18.01 -15.26
CA LYS A 218 7.42 -18.65 -14.24
C LYS A 218 7.68 -18.05 -12.86
N ARG A 219 6.80 -18.33 -11.93
CA ARG A 219 6.94 -17.92 -10.54
C ARG A 219 8.27 -18.40 -9.98
N PRO A 220 9.14 -17.50 -9.53
CA PRO A 220 10.39 -17.86 -8.86
C PRO A 220 10.15 -18.60 -7.54
N CYS A 221 11.12 -19.40 -7.14
CA CYS A 221 11.12 -20.02 -5.82
C CYS A 221 11.34 -18.92 -4.76
N PRO A 222 10.44 -18.74 -3.79
CA PRO A 222 10.59 -17.72 -2.77
C PRO A 222 11.69 -18.08 -1.77
N GLN A 223 12.44 -17.08 -1.33
CA GLN A 223 13.34 -17.18 -0.17
C GLN A 223 12.62 -16.85 1.13
N TRP A 224 11.53 -16.05 1.04
CA TRP A 224 10.68 -15.70 2.16
C TRP A 224 9.23 -16.04 1.86
N TRP A 225 8.54 -16.65 2.82
CA TRP A 225 7.10 -16.96 2.74
C TRP A 225 6.50 -16.98 4.15
N PHE A 226 5.18 -17.08 4.27
CA PHE A 226 4.49 -17.07 5.55
C PHE A 226 3.27 -17.99 5.54
N ASP A 227 2.89 -18.42 6.73
CA ASP A 227 1.57 -18.95 7.04
C ASP A 227 0.81 -18.01 7.99
N ASP A 228 -0.21 -18.50 8.67
CA ASP A 228 -1.04 -17.66 9.56
C ASP A 228 -0.27 -17.08 10.75
N HIS A 229 0.79 -17.73 11.20
CA HIS A 229 1.48 -17.38 12.44
C HIS A 229 3.00 -17.32 12.35
N THR A 230 3.56 -17.73 11.21
CA THR A 230 5.01 -17.88 11.06
C THR A 230 5.51 -17.23 9.78
N LEU A 231 6.60 -16.51 9.88
CA LEU A 231 7.41 -16.07 8.75
C LEU A 231 8.58 -17.03 8.59
N TYR A 232 8.72 -17.57 7.41
CA TYR A 232 9.82 -18.43 6.98
C TYR A 232 10.82 -17.65 6.13
N GLY A 233 12.09 -17.94 6.28
CA GLY A 233 13.17 -17.27 5.56
C GLY A 233 14.29 -18.22 5.17
N PRO A 234 15.40 -17.70 4.63
CA PRO A 234 16.57 -18.48 4.25
C PRO A 234 17.12 -19.32 5.42
N ASP A 235 17.87 -20.38 5.07
CA ASP A 235 18.59 -21.24 6.02
C ASP A 235 17.72 -21.92 7.08
N GLY A 236 16.45 -22.19 6.73
CA GLY A 236 15.50 -22.85 7.63
C GLY A 236 14.95 -21.91 8.72
N LEU A 237 15.10 -20.61 8.57
CA LEU A 237 14.55 -19.62 9.50
C LEU A 237 13.02 -19.74 9.60
N ALA A 238 12.51 -19.87 10.83
CA ALA A 238 11.08 -19.84 11.12
C ALA A 238 10.86 -18.94 12.35
N LEU A 239 10.07 -17.87 12.18
CA LEU A 239 9.87 -16.84 13.19
C LEU A 239 8.37 -16.65 13.45
N PRO A 240 7.91 -16.70 14.72
CA PRO A 240 6.54 -16.33 15.04
C PRO A 240 6.24 -14.89 14.58
N MET A 241 5.16 -14.71 13.81
CA MET A 241 4.73 -13.41 13.30
C MET A 241 3.25 -13.21 13.60
N ARG A 242 2.95 -12.39 14.61
CA ARG A 242 1.59 -12.04 15.01
C ARG A 242 1.40 -10.55 14.82
N LEU A 243 0.83 -10.18 13.71
CA LEU A 243 0.58 -8.77 13.37
C LEU A 243 -0.66 -8.25 14.10
N ALA A 244 -0.63 -6.99 14.51
CA ALA A 244 -1.81 -6.26 14.96
C ALA A 244 -2.74 -5.93 13.76
N LEU A 245 -2.18 -5.70 12.57
CA LEU A 245 -2.94 -5.46 11.34
C LEU A 245 -3.51 -6.79 10.78
N PRO A 246 -4.80 -6.83 10.42
CA PRO A 246 -5.46 -8.04 9.94
C PRO A 246 -5.10 -8.39 8.49
N GLY A 247 -5.37 -9.63 8.11
CA GLY A 247 -5.35 -10.11 6.73
C GLY A 247 -4.02 -10.65 6.23
N ALA A 248 -4.11 -11.56 5.26
CA ALA A 248 -2.94 -12.17 4.62
C ALA A 248 -2.07 -11.14 3.89
N VAL A 249 -2.70 -10.13 3.29
CA VAL A 249 -1.98 -9.04 2.60
C VAL A 249 -1.00 -8.31 3.52
N ASN A 250 -1.38 -8.08 4.79
CA ASN A 250 -0.48 -7.44 5.74
C ASN A 250 0.65 -8.37 6.19
N ARG A 251 0.43 -9.68 6.23
CA ARG A 251 1.52 -10.66 6.43
C ARG A 251 2.51 -10.63 5.26
N GLY A 252 2.02 -10.54 4.03
CA GLY A 252 2.85 -10.36 2.84
C GLY A 252 3.66 -9.06 2.86
N ASN A 253 3.03 -7.95 3.23
CA ASN A 253 3.69 -6.65 3.42
C ASN A 253 4.79 -6.74 4.50
N ALA A 254 4.50 -7.41 5.61
CA ALA A 254 5.46 -7.64 6.70
C ALA A 254 6.63 -8.51 6.24
N ALA A 255 6.38 -9.59 5.51
CA ALA A 255 7.43 -10.46 4.97
C ALA A 255 8.38 -9.67 4.07
N GLN A 256 7.87 -8.83 3.17
CA GLN A 256 8.70 -7.98 2.31
C GLN A 256 9.47 -6.91 3.11
N ALA A 257 8.84 -6.29 4.10
CA ALA A 257 9.50 -5.31 4.97
C ALA A 257 10.65 -5.93 5.77
N VAL A 258 10.44 -7.12 6.35
CA VAL A 258 11.48 -7.87 7.07
C VAL A 258 12.60 -8.29 6.12
N ALA A 259 12.27 -8.85 4.95
CA ALA A 259 13.26 -9.25 3.96
C ALA A 259 14.15 -8.07 3.53
N ALA A 260 13.56 -6.89 3.33
CA ALA A 260 14.30 -5.67 2.98
C ALA A 260 15.23 -5.21 4.12
N ALA A 261 14.75 -5.22 5.36
CA ALA A 261 15.57 -4.83 6.50
C ALA A 261 16.72 -5.82 6.75
N VAL A 262 16.48 -7.13 6.61
CA VAL A 262 17.50 -8.18 6.72
C VAL A 262 18.54 -8.05 5.61
N ALA A 263 18.15 -7.74 4.39
CA ALA A 263 19.07 -7.45 3.29
C ALA A 263 20.00 -6.25 3.60
N LEU A 264 19.56 -5.35 4.48
CA LEU A 264 20.35 -4.25 5.01
C LEU A 264 21.05 -4.60 6.35
N GLY A 265 21.07 -5.85 6.79
CA GLY A 265 21.79 -6.33 7.96
C GLY A 265 21.02 -6.26 9.28
N ALA A 266 19.69 -6.10 9.25
CA ALA A 266 18.88 -6.22 10.46
C ALA A 266 18.85 -7.70 10.94
N ASP A 267 18.83 -7.88 12.25
CA ASP A 267 18.56 -9.19 12.83
C ASP A 267 17.10 -9.59 12.53
N PRO A 268 16.84 -10.76 11.94
CA PRO A 268 15.50 -11.16 11.53
C PRO A 268 14.49 -11.20 12.68
N ARG A 269 14.91 -11.67 13.87
CA ARG A 269 14.02 -11.77 15.05
C ARG A 269 13.59 -10.38 15.53
N LYS A 270 14.56 -9.45 15.60
CA LYS A 270 14.29 -8.05 15.99
C LYS A 270 13.41 -7.35 14.95
N ALA A 271 13.68 -7.58 13.65
CA ALA A 271 12.89 -7.02 12.56
C ALA A 271 11.43 -7.49 12.62
N VAL A 272 11.17 -8.79 12.79
CA VAL A 272 9.81 -9.33 12.95
C VAL A 272 9.13 -8.74 14.19
N ALA A 273 9.81 -8.72 15.33
CA ALA A 273 9.24 -8.14 16.55
C ALA A 273 8.84 -6.67 16.35
N ALA A 274 9.68 -5.88 15.70
CA ALA A 274 9.39 -4.48 15.40
C ALA A 274 8.21 -4.31 14.44
N VAL A 275 8.12 -5.13 13.39
CA VAL A 275 6.98 -5.10 12.45
C VAL A 275 5.67 -5.46 13.14
N CYS A 276 5.68 -6.41 14.08
CA CYS A 276 4.49 -6.81 14.83
C CYS A 276 3.93 -5.70 15.74
N THR A 277 4.70 -4.63 16.03
CA THR A 277 4.21 -3.49 16.82
C THR A 277 3.43 -2.46 15.97
N VAL A 278 3.42 -2.60 14.64
CA VAL A 278 2.67 -1.70 13.76
C VAL A 278 1.20 -2.06 13.82
N ASP A 279 0.40 -1.22 14.46
CA ASP A 279 -1.02 -1.45 14.76
C ASP A 279 -1.96 -0.51 13.99
N GLU A 280 -1.46 0.62 13.52
CA GLU A 280 -2.25 1.61 12.80
C GLU A 280 -1.52 2.11 11.56
N VAL A 281 -2.26 2.32 10.48
CA VAL A 281 -1.75 2.99 9.27
C VAL A 281 -2.69 4.13 8.96
N ALA A 282 -2.19 5.36 9.10
CA ALA A 282 -2.98 6.57 8.89
C ALA A 282 -3.70 6.54 7.53
N GLY A 283 -5.01 6.77 7.56
CA GLY A 283 -5.85 6.83 6.38
C GLY A 283 -6.23 5.48 5.74
N ARG A 284 -5.95 4.32 6.38
CA ARG A 284 -6.33 3.00 5.81
C ARG A 284 -7.09 2.11 6.77
N TYR A 285 -6.75 2.14 8.06
CA TYR A 285 -7.38 1.33 9.10
C TYR A 285 -7.68 2.23 10.29
N ARG A 286 -8.91 2.21 10.74
CA ARG A 286 -9.30 2.95 11.95
C ARG A 286 -10.44 2.23 12.65
N THR A 287 -10.31 2.07 13.95
CA THR A 287 -11.42 1.63 14.81
C THR A 287 -11.97 2.82 15.59
N VAL A 288 -13.26 3.01 15.55
CA VAL A 288 -13.97 4.12 16.24
C VAL A 288 -15.18 3.56 16.99
N ARG A 289 -15.39 4.00 18.22
CA ARG A 289 -16.61 3.69 18.96
C ARG A 289 -17.68 4.74 18.65
N THR A 290 -18.88 4.29 18.31
CA THR A 290 -20.06 5.13 18.07
C THR A 290 -21.29 4.46 18.63
N GLY A 291 -21.88 5.04 19.71
CA GLY A 291 -22.98 4.42 20.43
C GLY A 291 -22.64 3.02 20.93
N ALA A 292 -23.49 2.04 20.56
CA ALA A 292 -23.30 0.61 20.91
C ALA A 292 -22.36 -0.15 19.96
N HIS A 293 -21.72 0.53 18.99
CA HIS A 293 -20.95 -0.10 17.93
C HIS A 293 -19.46 0.25 18.05
N GLU A 294 -18.62 -0.75 17.67
CA GLU A 294 -17.21 -0.59 17.39
C GLU A 294 -17.01 -0.70 15.88
N ALA A 295 -16.97 0.44 15.18
CA ALA A 295 -16.79 0.47 13.73
C ALA A 295 -15.31 0.33 13.36
N ARG A 296 -14.93 -0.76 12.66
CA ARG A 296 -13.62 -0.91 12.04
C ARG A 296 -13.70 -0.51 10.58
N ILE A 297 -13.03 0.57 10.23
CA ILE A 297 -13.12 1.19 8.91
C ILE A 297 -11.91 0.80 8.06
N LEU A 298 -12.17 0.26 6.88
CA LEU A 298 -11.20 -0.20 5.90
C LEU A 298 -11.34 0.66 4.64
N LEU A 299 -10.22 1.23 4.16
CA LEU A 299 -10.19 1.96 2.90
C LEU A 299 -9.84 1.03 1.74
N ALA A 300 -10.65 1.06 0.67
CA ALA A 300 -10.37 0.42 -0.60
C ALA A 300 -10.45 1.46 -1.74
N LYS A 301 -9.49 1.48 -2.67
CA LYS A 301 -9.42 2.49 -3.74
C LYS A 301 -9.68 1.93 -5.13
N ASN A 302 -9.29 0.70 -5.39
CA ASN A 302 -9.37 0.02 -6.68
C ASN A 302 -9.85 -1.41 -6.51
N PRO A 303 -10.25 -2.13 -7.59
CA PRO A 303 -10.80 -3.49 -7.47
C PRO A 303 -9.92 -4.46 -6.68
N ALA A 304 -8.60 -4.43 -6.87
CA ALA A 304 -7.67 -5.25 -6.11
C ALA A 304 -7.71 -4.92 -4.60
N GLY A 305 -7.69 -3.63 -4.25
CA GLY A 305 -7.82 -3.16 -2.87
C GLY A 305 -9.17 -3.52 -2.24
N TRP A 306 -10.26 -3.49 -3.03
CA TRP A 306 -11.58 -3.95 -2.58
C TRP A 306 -11.57 -5.44 -2.25
N GLN A 307 -10.98 -6.26 -3.12
CA GLN A 307 -10.89 -7.70 -2.89
C GLN A 307 -10.09 -8.01 -1.62
N GLU A 308 -8.99 -7.28 -1.39
CA GLU A 308 -8.19 -7.38 -0.17
C GLU A 308 -8.98 -6.93 1.07
N ALA A 309 -9.63 -5.76 1.03
CA ALA A 309 -10.41 -5.24 2.14
C ALA A 309 -11.57 -6.19 2.52
N LEU A 310 -12.30 -6.71 1.54
CA LEU A 310 -13.37 -7.69 1.77
C LEU A 310 -12.84 -8.98 2.40
N SER A 311 -11.62 -9.42 2.05
CA SER A 311 -10.99 -10.60 2.67
C SER A 311 -10.58 -10.40 4.13
N MET A 312 -10.45 -9.14 4.57
CA MET A 312 -10.10 -8.77 5.95
C MET A 312 -11.31 -8.62 6.88
N VAL A 313 -12.52 -8.59 6.32
CA VAL A 313 -13.76 -8.46 7.10
C VAL A 313 -13.90 -9.63 8.08
N ASP A 314 -14.14 -9.32 9.34
CA ASP A 314 -14.31 -10.34 10.38
C ASP A 314 -15.63 -11.10 10.16
N LYS A 315 -15.53 -12.42 10.04
CA LYS A 315 -16.69 -13.30 9.84
C LYS A 315 -17.67 -13.31 11.02
N HIS A 316 -17.22 -12.85 12.18
CA HIS A 316 -18.00 -12.76 13.42
C HIS A 316 -18.47 -11.33 13.71
N ALA A 317 -18.35 -10.40 12.75
CA ALA A 317 -18.87 -9.04 12.90
C ALA A 317 -20.39 -9.06 13.09
N ALA A 318 -20.89 -8.12 13.89
CA ALA A 318 -22.32 -7.92 14.07
C ALA A 318 -23.00 -7.38 12.81
N GLY A 319 -22.26 -6.72 11.92
CA GLY A 319 -22.73 -6.23 10.64
C GLY A 319 -21.60 -5.77 9.74
N VAL A 320 -21.88 -5.63 8.46
CA VAL A 320 -20.95 -5.13 7.45
C VAL A 320 -21.60 -3.99 6.69
N VAL A 321 -20.93 -2.85 6.66
CA VAL A 321 -21.35 -1.68 5.87
C VAL A 321 -20.37 -1.52 4.71
N ILE A 322 -20.88 -1.46 3.50
CA ILE A 322 -20.09 -1.20 2.30
C ILE A 322 -20.51 0.17 1.78
N ALA A 323 -19.60 1.14 1.73
CA ALA A 323 -19.91 2.52 1.38
C ALA A 323 -19.15 2.97 0.12
N VAL A 324 -19.89 3.42 -0.89
CA VAL A 324 -19.35 3.86 -2.18
C VAL A 324 -19.85 5.25 -2.52
N ASN A 325 -18.93 6.18 -2.78
CA ASN A 325 -19.19 7.49 -3.36
C ASN A 325 -18.67 7.54 -4.81
N GLY A 326 -19.10 8.55 -5.57
CA GLY A 326 -18.68 8.74 -6.96
C GLY A 326 -18.13 10.15 -7.19
N GLN A 327 -17.24 10.61 -6.29
CA GLN A 327 -16.61 11.93 -6.43
C GLN A 327 -15.32 11.82 -7.26
N VAL A 328 -14.84 12.94 -7.80
CA VAL A 328 -13.63 13.00 -8.64
C VAL A 328 -12.42 12.21 -8.07
N PRO A 329 -12.11 12.26 -6.75
CA PRO A 329 -11.01 11.46 -6.19
C PRO A 329 -11.25 9.95 -6.17
N ASP A 330 -12.50 9.48 -6.32
CA ASP A 330 -12.85 8.05 -6.37
C ASP A 330 -12.88 7.48 -7.79
N GLY A 331 -12.84 8.37 -8.79
CA GLY A 331 -13.25 8.09 -10.16
C GLY A 331 -14.78 8.17 -10.30
N GLU A 332 -15.26 8.89 -11.32
CA GLU A 332 -16.69 9.07 -11.57
C GLU A 332 -17.35 7.81 -12.17
N ASP A 333 -16.54 7.00 -12.87
CA ASP A 333 -16.97 5.71 -13.43
C ASP A 333 -16.93 4.61 -12.37
N LEU A 334 -18.08 3.98 -12.13
CA LEU A 334 -18.26 2.90 -11.18
C LEU A 334 -18.25 1.51 -11.81
N SER A 335 -17.90 1.37 -13.07
CA SER A 335 -17.81 0.07 -13.73
C SER A 335 -16.85 -0.91 -13.03
N TRP A 336 -15.87 -0.38 -12.29
CA TRP A 336 -14.96 -1.17 -11.46
C TRP A 336 -15.67 -2.05 -10.40
N LEU A 337 -16.89 -1.70 -9.97
CA LEU A 337 -17.69 -2.53 -9.07
C LEU A 337 -17.95 -3.93 -9.64
N TRP A 338 -17.98 -4.07 -10.97
CA TRP A 338 -18.18 -5.35 -11.64
C TRP A 338 -16.93 -6.22 -11.69
N ASP A 339 -15.75 -5.65 -11.47
CA ASP A 339 -14.50 -6.38 -11.33
C ASP A 339 -14.31 -6.97 -9.92
N VAL A 340 -15.00 -6.41 -8.91
CA VAL A 340 -14.94 -6.91 -7.53
C VAL A 340 -15.78 -8.17 -7.37
N ARG A 341 -15.20 -9.23 -6.82
CA ARG A 341 -15.88 -10.53 -6.63
C ARG A 341 -16.68 -10.55 -5.32
N PHE A 342 -17.84 -9.90 -5.31
CA PHE A 342 -18.76 -9.95 -4.16
C PHE A 342 -19.41 -11.31 -3.97
N GLU A 343 -19.35 -12.20 -4.94
CA GLU A 343 -19.88 -13.57 -4.88
C GLU A 343 -19.25 -14.38 -3.74
N HIS A 344 -17.94 -14.22 -3.52
CA HIS A 344 -17.26 -14.84 -2.37
C HIS A 344 -17.74 -14.28 -1.03
N PHE A 345 -18.17 -13.03 -1.03
CA PHE A 345 -18.74 -12.39 0.14
C PHE A 345 -20.11 -12.98 0.50
N ALA A 346 -20.94 -13.25 -0.51
CA ALA A 346 -22.24 -13.91 -0.34
C ALA A 346 -22.13 -15.28 0.35
N GLU A 347 -21.11 -16.06 0.00
CA GLU A 347 -20.87 -17.38 0.60
C GLU A 347 -20.45 -17.27 2.08
N THR A 348 -19.67 -16.24 2.42
CA THR A 348 -19.05 -16.08 3.75
C THR A 348 -20.01 -15.43 4.75
N PHE A 349 -20.86 -14.49 4.34
CA PHE A 349 -21.67 -13.63 5.20
C PHE A 349 -23.18 -13.88 5.07
N LYS A 350 -23.59 -15.14 4.92
CA LYS A 350 -25.02 -15.53 4.76
C LYS A 350 -25.93 -15.07 5.89
N THR A 351 -25.42 -14.95 7.09
CA THR A 351 -26.21 -14.62 8.29
C THR A 351 -25.86 -13.24 8.89
N THR A 352 -24.83 -12.58 8.38
CA THR A 352 -24.40 -11.27 8.86
C THR A 352 -25.10 -10.18 8.05
N PRO A 353 -25.77 -9.22 8.69
CA PRO A 353 -26.39 -8.10 7.98
C PRO A 353 -25.39 -7.32 7.15
N VAL A 354 -25.69 -7.14 5.85
CA VAL A 354 -24.89 -6.32 4.93
C VAL A 354 -25.71 -5.09 4.58
N VAL A 355 -25.10 -3.89 4.69
CA VAL A 355 -25.73 -2.62 4.38
C VAL A 355 -24.95 -1.93 3.27
N ALA A 356 -25.61 -1.66 2.14
CA ALA A 356 -25.10 -0.80 1.08
C ALA A 356 -25.28 0.66 1.48
N ALA A 357 -24.24 1.48 1.37
CA ALA A 357 -24.25 2.88 1.82
C ALA A 357 -23.44 3.80 0.86
N GLY A 358 -23.44 5.09 1.17
CA GLY A 358 -22.74 6.12 0.41
C GLY A 358 -23.62 6.77 -0.67
N GLU A 359 -23.08 7.77 -1.34
CA GLU A 359 -23.76 8.53 -2.41
C GLU A 359 -24.20 7.62 -3.57
N ARG A 360 -23.42 6.59 -3.86
CA ARG A 360 -23.65 5.60 -4.91
C ARG A 360 -24.09 4.24 -4.34
N GLY A 361 -24.69 4.27 -3.16
CA GLY A 361 -25.24 3.08 -2.49
C GLY A 361 -26.24 2.30 -3.34
N THR A 362 -27.02 2.98 -4.21
CA THR A 362 -27.97 2.32 -5.12
C THR A 362 -27.24 1.47 -6.16
N ASP A 363 -26.17 2.00 -6.80
CA ASP A 363 -25.36 1.24 -7.77
C ASP A 363 -24.70 0.02 -7.11
N LEU A 364 -24.19 0.21 -5.89
CA LEU A 364 -23.65 -0.86 -5.08
C LEU A 364 -24.71 -1.92 -4.74
N ALA A 365 -25.92 -1.51 -4.34
CA ALA A 365 -27.02 -2.42 -4.03
C ALA A 365 -27.39 -3.29 -5.25
N VAL A 366 -27.45 -2.70 -6.45
CA VAL A 366 -27.65 -3.46 -7.69
C VAL A 366 -26.54 -4.51 -7.87
N ARG A 367 -25.27 -4.11 -7.71
CA ARG A 367 -24.13 -5.03 -7.85
C ARG A 367 -24.15 -6.15 -6.82
N LEU A 368 -24.49 -5.85 -5.55
CA LEU A 368 -24.63 -6.86 -4.49
C LEU A 368 -25.77 -7.83 -4.78
N GLY A 369 -26.90 -7.34 -5.31
CA GLY A 369 -28.01 -8.18 -5.75
C GLY A 369 -27.59 -9.18 -6.83
N TYR A 370 -26.85 -8.74 -7.84
CA TYR A 370 -26.28 -9.62 -8.88
C TYR A 370 -25.29 -10.65 -8.32
N ALA A 371 -24.58 -10.32 -7.24
CA ALA A 371 -23.67 -11.23 -6.56
C ALA A 371 -24.39 -12.22 -5.60
N GLY A 372 -25.70 -12.11 -5.44
CA GLY A 372 -26.47 -12.92 -4.49
C GLY A 372 -26.23 -12.57 -3.02
N VAL A 373 -25.74 -11.36 -2.73
CA VAL A 373 -25.56 -10.85 -1.36
C VAL A 373 -26.88 -10.24 -0.87
N GLU A 374 -27.49 -10.85 0.16
CA GLU A 374 -28.62 -10.22 0.86
C GLU A 374 -28.17 -8.93 1.54
N HIS A 375 -28.87 -7.84 1.29
CA HIS A 375 -28.46 -6.52 1.80
C HIS A 375 -29.65 -5.58 2.02
N THR A 376 -29.42 -4.54 2.80
CA THR A 376 -30.29 -3.37 2.91
C THR A 376 -29.59 -2.15 2.36
N LEU A 377 -30.33 -1.09 1.99
CA LEU A 377 -29.78 0.17 1.48
C LEU A 377 -30.04 1.28 2.48
N VAL A 378 -28.96 1.92 2.97
CA VAL A 378 -29.00 3.10 3.83
C VAL A 378 -27.91 4.07 3.38
N HIS A 379 -28.28 5.15 2.69
CA HIS A 379 -27.30 6.05 2.06
C HIS A 379 -26.34 6.74 3.04
N ASP A 380 -26.85 7.18 4.21
CA ASP A 380 -26.00 7.77 5.24
C ASP A 380 -25.17 6.68 5.94
N THR A 381 -23.85 6.78 5.87
CA THR A 381 -22.95 5.73 6.38
C THR A 381 -22.99 5.62 7.91
N VAL A 382 -23.27 6.71 8.64
CA VAL A 382 -23.38 6.66 10.11
C VAL A 382 -24.69 5.98 10.50
N ALA A 383 -25.79 6.30 9.81
CA ALA A 383 -27.07 5.62 9.99
C ALA A 383 -26.99 4.14 9.58
N ALA A 384 -26.23 3.81 8.55
CA ALA A 384 -25.97 2.44 8.14
C ALA A 384 -25.27 1.63 9.25
N ILE A 385 -24.27 2.20 9.92
CA ILE A 385 -23.61 1.57 11.08
C ILE A 385 -24.63 1.39 12.21
N ALA A 386 -25.43 2.41 12.50
CA ALA A 386 -26.45 2.39 13.57
C ALA A 386 -27.58 1.38 13.31
N SER A 387 -27.85 1.02 12.05
CA SER A 387 -28.85 0.01 11.68
C SER A 387 -28.38 -1.44 11.90
N CYS A 388 -27.08 -1.66 12.10
CA CYS A 388 -26.54 -2.99 12.42
C CYS A 388 -26.84 -3.37 13.89
N PRO A 389 -26.84 -4.65 14.24
CA PRO A 389 -26.88 -5.09 15.63
C PRO A 389 -25.72 -4.52 16.45
N PRO A 390 -25.88 -4.30 17.77
CA PRO A 390 -24.79 -3.85 18.64
C PRO A 390 -23.57 -4.77 18.57
N GLY A 391 -22.39 -4.17 18.57
CA GLY A 391 -21.11 -4.91 18.52
C GLY A 391 -20.13 -4.36 17.48
N ARG A 392 -19.25 -5.22 16.98
CA ARG A 392 -18.30 -4.84 15.94
C ARG A 392 -18.98 -4.75 14.58
N VAL A 393 -18.83 -3.61 13.92
CA VAL A 393 -19.31 -3.37 12.55
C VAL A 393 -18.08 -3.13 11.67
N GLU A 394 -17.96 -3.93 10.62
CA GLU A 394 -16.93 -3.76 9.60
C GLU A 394 -17.41 -2.77 8.54
N VAL A 395 -16.62 -1.78 8.23
CA VAL A 395 -16.96 -0.76 7.24
C VAL A 395 -15.91 -0.76 6.15
N VAL A 396 -16.28 -1.12 4.93
CA VAL A 396 -15.41 -1.03 3.75
C VAL A 396 -15.86 0.15 2.91
N ALA A 397 -14.98 1.11 2.68
CA ALA A 397 -15.35 2.36 2.01
C ALA A 397 -14.31 2.79 0.97
N ASN A 398 -14.75 3.42 -0.13
CA ASN A 398 -13.83 4.10 -1.03
C ASN A 398 -13.36 5.44 -0.44
N TYR A 399 -12.47 6.13 -1.13
CA TYR A 399 -11.70 7.23 -0.53
C TYR A 399 -12.55 8.36 0.03
N THR A 400 -13.51 8.88 -0.72
CA THR A 400 -14.32 10.00 -0.23
C THR A 400 -15.37 9.58 0.79
N ALA A 401 -15.95 8.37 0.67
CA ALA A 401 -16.84 7.81 1.68
C ALA A 401 -16.09 7.60 3.01
N PHE A 402 -14.86 7.09 2.95
CA PHE A 402 -13.99 6.94 4.12
C PHE A 402 -13.70 8.29 4.79
N LEU A 403 -13.34 9.33 4.03
CA LEU A 403 -13.08 10.66 4.58
C LEU A 403 -14.34 11.32 5.17
N GLN A 404 -15.49 11.17 4.50
CA GLN A 404 -16.77 11.69 5.01
C GLN A 404 -17.14 11.02 6.32
N LEU A 405 -17.05 9.71 6.40
CA LEU A 405 -17.31 8.96 7.62
C LEU A 405 -16.39 9.37 8.76
N GLN A 406 -15.09 9.51 8.51
CA GLN A 406 -14.14 9.96 9.53
C GLN A 406 -14.50 11.34 10.09
N ARG A 407 -14.90 12.28 9.22
CA ARG A 407 -15.32 13.62 9.62
C ARG A 407 -16.63 13.60 10.43
N ALA A 408 -17.57 12.75 10.03
CA ALA A 408 -18.83 12.59 10.72
C ALA A 408 -18.62 12.04 12.14
N LEU A 409 -17.84 10.95 12.27
CA LEU A 409 -17.54 10.33 13.56
C LEU A 409 -16.72 11.25 14.50
N ALA A 410 -15.84 12.09 13.95
CA ALA A 410 -15.08 13.07 14.74
C ALA A 410 -15.93 14.22 15.29
N ARG A 411 -17.14 14.43 14.77
CA ARG A 411 -18.09 15.46 15.28
C ARG A 411 -19.03 14.91 16.37
N HIS A 412 -19.14 13.59 16.49
CA HIS A 412 -20.06 12.92 17.41
C HIS A 412 -19.33 12.24 18.59
N GLY A 413 -18.01 12.26 18.63
CA GLY A 413 -17.16 11.82 19.74
C GLY A 413 -16.42 13.02 20.36
#